data_ef73e9016081f9ea3a13882c32e867d4
#
_entry.id   ef73e9016081f9ea3a13882c32e867d4
#
_cell.length_a   1.000
_cell.length_b   1.000
_cell.length_c   1.000
_cell.angle_alpha   90.00
_cell.angle_beta   90.00
_cell.angle_gamma   90.00
#
_symmetry.space_group_name_H-M   'P 1'
#
loop_
_entity.id
_entity.type
_entity.pdbx_description
1 polymer ?
#
loop_
_entity_poly.entity_id
_entity_poly.type
_entity_poly.pdbx_seq_one_letter_code
_entity_poly.pdbx_strand_id
1 'polypeptide(L)'
;MTRFSLLCVLFLSFTQVAGAQNPNWPNRTATRAEMMDPANWPDDPNYGYDVSGDGTTCIDGGRCWTNDTGGQWNFWSWVPPEVLDREEYRSEETDLGAGTWTDMAWTLTTGSRDTMIAVLDSGINWDERDLTNQFFINRAELEVAGLDVRCLPQAPDGHEGDPVDLNGDGSLSMRDWFHFLTPEEATTLRGEIDAMGNNNGVAEPGDLITFCSDGVDDDGNGYIDDISGWDFHHNDNDPADDTRFGHGTSEARWSTAEGNNGMGRIGYCPNCSVLMVRAGDSFVTDVQDFSQSVIYAVDAGAAIVQEALGAINHSTFMRRALDYAYNNDVLVIASAADENSYHHNMPGTADHNLYIHAVRFAGSNPQNADSFLAFNNCTNFGGQLAMSAPGTGCSSEATAVGAGIGALILSASKAADRPGGPVDPRLSAEELRQLITMTADDIDIPESIPGHPDYEPDWYPSVEGWDQRFGWGRINAYQSTLAAWEGRIPPEVDLYGPDWFKVLYPSRTASVTIEGTIDA
;
A
#
# COMPACT_ATOMS: atom_id res chain seq x y z
N MET A 1 -58.31 -0.53 29.32
CA MET A 1 -57.98 -0.89 27.92
C MET A 1 -56.59 -0.34 27.61
N THR A 2 -55.57 -1.15 27.92
CA THR A 2 -54.17 -0.76 27.72
C THR A 2 -53.66 -1.45 26.46
N ARG A 3 -53.33 -0.65 25.45
CA ARG A 3 -52.74 -1.17 24.22
C ARG A 3 -51.23 -1.37 24.41
N PHE A 4 -50.80 -2.59 24.33
CA PHE A 4 -49.41 -2.94 24.15
C PHE A 4 -49.06 -2.82 22.65
N SER A 5 -48.14 -1.91 22.29
CA SER A 5 -47.51 -1.88 20.97
C SER A 5 -46.33 -2.80 21.00
N LEU A 6 -46.40 -3.86 20.21
CA LEU A 6 -45.30 -4.78 19.98
C LEU A 6 -44.37 -4.11 18.95
N LEU A 7 -43.20 -3.67 19.39
CA LEU A 7 -42.16 -3.18 18.51
C LEU A 7 -41.41 -4.43 17.97
N CYS A 8 -41.71 -4.81 16.71
CA CYS A 8 -40.90 -5.79 15.99
C CYS A 8 -39.62 -5.10 15.56
N VAL A 9 -38.54 -5.39 16.26
CA VAL A 9 -37.19 -5.09 15.79
C VAL A 9 -36.84 -6.15 14.75
N LEU A 10 -36.88 -5.79 13.47
CA LEU A 10 -36.31 -6.62 12.42
C LEU A 10 -34.78 -6.57 12.58
N PHE A 11 -34.19 -7.63 13.09
CA PHE A 11 -32.80 -7.92 12.87
C PHE A 11 -32.65 -8.28 11.39
N LEU A 12 -32.16 -7.37 10.60
CA LEU A 12 -31.58 -7.67 9.30
C LEU A 12 -30.24 -8.33 9.56
N SER A 13 -30.24 -9.67 9.67
CA SER A 13 -29.02 -10.44 9.52
C SER A 13 -28.51 -10.23 8.10
N PHE A 14 -27.54 -9.36 7.93
CA PHE A 14 -26.72 -9.36 6.74
C PHE A 14 -25.91 -10.66 6.75
N THR A 15 -26.43 -11.69 6.11
CA THR A 15 -25.61 -12.81 5.67
C THR A 15 -24.58 -12.22 4.73
N GLN A 16 -23.31 -12.29 5.14
CA GLN A 16 -22.19 -12.01 4.27
C GLN A 16 -22.26 -13.06 3.13
N VAL A 17 -22.83 -12.67 2.01
CA VAL A 17 -22.68 -13.42 0.77
C VAL A 17 -21.23 -13.21 0.41
N ALA A 18 -20.40 -14.24 0.55
CA ALA A 18 -19.09 -14.23 -0.07
C ALA A 18 -19.34 -13.87 -1.54
N GLY A 19 -18.85 -12.74 -1.99
CA GLY A 19 -18.92 -12.32 -3.37
C GLY A 19 -18.36 -13.44 -4.22
N ALA A 20 -18.95 -13.71 -5.37
CA ALA A 20 -18.47 -14.76 -6.25
C ALA A 20 -17.14 -14.28 -6.85
N GLN A 21 -16.01 -14.71 -6.27
CA GLN A 21 -14.67 -14.37 -6.78
C GLN A 21 -14.60 -14.59 -8.29
N ASN A 22 -13.95 -13.66 -8.99
CA ASN A 22 -13.68 -13.86 -10.41
C ASN A 22 -12.65 -14.99 -10.59
N PRO A 23 -13.05 -16.16 -11.13
CA PRO A 23 -12.13 -17.29 -11.30
C PRO A 23 -11.06 -17.04 -12.37
N ASN A 24 -11.22 -15.98 -13.18
CA ASN A 24 -10.26 -15.60 -14.22
C ASN A 24 -9.22 -14.60 -13.73
N TRP A 25 -9.41 -14.03 -12.55
CA TRP A 25 -8.46 -13.09 -11.98
C TRP A 25 -7.53 -13.77 -10.95
N PRO A 26 -6.21 -13.48 -10.94
CA PRO A 26 -5.48 -12.72 -11.96
C PRO A 26 -5.24 -13.56 -13.21
N ASN A 27 -5.49 -12.98 -14.39
CA ASN A 27 -5.22 -13.68 -15.64
C ASN A 27 -3.76 -13.54 -16.04
N ARG A 28 -2.94 -14.52 -15.70
CA ARG A 28 -1.49 -14.54 -15.95
C ARG A 28 -1.09 -14.58 -17.44
N THR A 29 -2.03 -14.75 -18.35
CA THR A 29 -1.79 -14.80 -19.80
C THR A 29 -2.38 -13.60 -20.53
N ALA A 30 -3.06 -12.70 -19.82
CA ALA A 30 -3.65 -11.53 -20.44
C ALA A 30 -2.58 -10.57 -20.95
N THR A 31 -2.81 -10.06 -22.14
CA THR A 31 -2.03 -8.97 -22.72
C THR A 31 -2.58 -7.62 -22.27
N ARG A 32 -1.81 -6.53 -22.44
CA ARG A 32 -2.28 -5.17 -22.16
C ARG A 32 -3.62 -4.85 -22.83
N ALA A 33 -3.82 -5.30 -24.06
CA ALA A 33 -5.07 -5.07 -24.79
C ALA A 33 -6.27 -5.82 -24.17
N GLU A 34 -6.02 -6.97 -23.54
CA GLU A 34 -7.04 -7.76 -22.88
C GLU A 34 -7.34 -7.26 -21.46
N MET A 35 -6.51 -6.38 -20.89
CA MET A 35 -6.77 -5.75 -19.60
C MET A 35 -7.98 -4.82 -19.60
N MET A 36 -8.43 -4.36 -20.78
CA MET A 36 -9.68 -3.62 -20.92
C MET A 36 -10.93 -4.49 -20.80
N ASP A 37 -10.81 -5.81 -20.89
CA ASP A 37 -11.94 -6.73 -20.79
C ASP A 37 -12.30 -6.96 -19.32
N PRO A 38 -13.54 -6.60 -18.88
CA PRO A 38 -14.00 -6.85 -17.51
C PRO A 38 -13.92 -8.31 -17.06
N ALA A 39 -13.85 -9.27 -17.98
CA ALA A 39 -13.63 -10.67 -17.63
C ALA A 39 -12.29 -10.94 -16.93
N ASN A 40 -11.31 -10.04 -17.11
CA ASN A 40 -9.97 -10.10 -16.52
C ASN A 40 -9.82 -9.23 -15.27
N TRP A 41 -10.89 -8.53 -14.84
CA TRP A 41 -10.85 -7.66 -13.67
C TRP A 41 -11.14 -8.44 -12.38
N PRO A 42 -10.61 -7.99 -11.22
CA PRO A 42 -11.08 -8.47 -9.93
C PRO A 42 -12.56 -8.12 -9.75
N ASP A 43 -13.29 -8.82 -8.88
CA ASP A 43 -14.71 -8.57 -8.68
C ASP A 43 -15.02 -7.48 -7.63
N ASP A 44 -14.00 -6.70 -7.25
CA ASP A 44 -14.14 -5.59 -6.30
C ASP A 44 -14.92 -4.43 -6.93
N PRO A 45 -16.04 -4.00 -6.31
CA PRO A 45 -16.96 -3.05 -6.92
C PRO A 45 -16.35 -1.70 -7.34
N ASN A 46 -15.28 -1.27 -6.67
CA ASN A 46 -14.63 0.00 -6.95
C ASN A 46 -13.51 -0.09 -8.01
N TYR A 47 -13.14 -1.30 -8.47
CA TYR A 47 -12.02 -1.46 -9.41
C TYR A 47 -12.35 -0.94 -10.82
N GLY A 48 -13.44 -1.41 -11.37
CA GLY A 48 -13.86 -1.09 -12.73
C GLY A 48 -14.78 0.12 -12.82
N TYR A 49 -15.24 0.41 -14.03
CA TYR A 49 -16.24 1.43 -14.30
C TYR A 49 -17.30 0.90 -15.24
N ASP A 50 -18.46 1.56 -15.30
CA ASP A 50 -19.55 1.18 -16.18
C ASP A 50 -19.21 1.46 -17.66
N VAL A 51 -18.90 0.38 -18.40
CA VAL A 51 -18.65 0.44 -19.85
C VAL A 51 -19.93 0.42 -20.68
N SER A 52 -21.10 0.15 -20.07
CA SER A 52 -22.38 0.12 -20.76
C SER A 52 -23.10 1.47 -20.80
N GLY A 53 -22.74 2.37 -19.90
CA GLY A 53 -23.33 3.70 -19.76
C GLY A 53 -24.72 3.71 -19.13
N ASP A 54 -25.17 2.60 -18.54
CA ASP A 54 -26.48 2.49 -17.87
C ASP A 54 -26.41 2.62 -16.33
N GLY A 55 -25.23 2.93 -15.81
CA GLY A 55 -24.94 3.09 -14.38
C GLY A 55 -24.47 1.80 -13.70
N THR A 56 -24.45 0.66 -14.42
CA THR A 56 -23.97 -0.60 -13.87
C THR A 56 -23.45 -1.52 -14.96
N THR A 57 -22.17 -1.87 -14.92
CA THR A 57 -21.63 -2.96 -15.75
C THR A 57 -21.65 -4.26 -14.97
N CYS A 58 -22.36 -5.24 -15.49
CA CYS A 58 -22.40 -6.58 -14.92
C CYS A 58 -21.98 -7.61 -15.98
N ILE A 59 -21.13 -8.57 -15.58
CA ILE A 59 -20.75 -9.71 -16.41
C ILE A 59 -21.39 -11.00 -15.88
N ASP A 60 -21.24 -12.07 -16.63
CA ASP A 60 -21.75 -13.40 -16.26
C ASP A 60 -21.31 -13.77 -14.84
N GLY A 61 -22.27 -14.20 -14.01
CA GLY A 61 -22.03 -14.51 -12.60
C GLY A 61 -22.49 -13.41 -11.62
N GLY A 62 -23.05 -12.29 -12.13
CA GLY A 62 -23.64 -11.23 -11.30
C GLY A 62 -22.64 -10.24 -10.72
N ARG A 63 -21.41 -10.21 -11.23
CA ARG A 63 -20.41 -9.21 -10.86
C ARG A 63 -20.73 -7.88 -11.55
N CYS A 64 -20.79 -6.83 -10.78
CA CYS A 64 -21.18 -5.51 -11.28
C CYS A 64 -20.23 -4.42 -10.78
N TRP A 65 -19.87 -3.51 -11.66
CA TRP A 65 -19.15 -2.27 -11.33
C TRP A 65 -20.08 -1.08 -11.54
N THR A 66 -19.99 -0.09 -10.67
CA THR A 66 -20.86 1.09 -10.72
C THR A 66 -20.05 2.34 -11.12
N ASN A 67 -20.74 3.30 -11.73
CA ASN A 67 -20.12 4.52 -12.24
C ASN A 67 -19.76 5.54 -11.15
N ASP A 68 -20.14 5.29 -9.89
CA ASP A 68 -20.08 6.31 -8.83
C ASP A 68 -18.65 6.72 -8.43
N THR A 69 -17.65 5.88 -8.74
CA THR A 69 -16.26 6.12 -8.34
C THR A 69 -15.32 6.44 -9.49
N GLY A 70 -15.76 6.31 -10.73
CA GLY A 70 -14.90 6.44 -11.91
C GLY A 70 -13.89 5.31 -12.08
N GLY A 71 -13.96 4.25 -11.25
CA GLY A 71 -13.03 3.15 -11.20
C GLY A 71 -11.70 3.49 -10.52
N GLN A 72 -10.91 2.46 -10.26
CA GLN A 72 -9.53 2.62 -9.76
C GLN A 72 -8.56 2.79 -10.96
N TRP A 73 -8.69 3.90 -11.66
CA TRP A 73 -7.93 4.24 -12.87
C TRP A 73 -6.41 4.19 -12.65
N ASN A 74 -5.98 4.46 -11.45
CA ASN A 74 -4.59 4.48 -11.02
C ASN A 74 -3.87 3.12 -11.14
N PHE A 75 -4.62 2.03 -11.33
CA PHE A 75 -4.05 0.69 -11.57
C PHE A 75 -3.87 0.36 -13.06
N TRP A 76 -4.59 1.04 -13.96
CA TRP A 76 -4.76 0.61 -15.34
C TRP A 76 -3.54 0.87 -16.23
N SER A 77 -3.15 -0.14 -17.00
CA SER A 77 -2.14 -0.04 -18.08
C SER A 77 -2.71 0.54 -19.36
N TRP A 78 -3.99 0.78 -19.44
CA TRP A 78 -4.74 1.24 -20.61
C TRP A 78 -5.42 2.57 -20.33
N VAL A 79 -5.84 3.25 -21.40
CA VAL A 79 -6.61 4.49 -21.33
C VAL A 79 -8.05 4.20 -21.75
N PRO A 80 -9.07 4.71 -21.04
CA PRO A 80 -10.47 4.54 -21.44
C PRO A 80 -10.71 4.95 -22.88
N PRO A 81 -11.46 4.14 -23.69
CA PRO A 81 -11.72 4.46 -25.11
C PRO A 81 -12.37 5.83 -25.32
N GLU A 82 -13.24 6.26 -24.40
CA GLU A 82 -13.90 7.55 -24.44
C GLU A 82 -12.92 8.72 -24.34
N VAL A 83 -11.80 8.50 -23.65
CA VAL A 83 -10.72 9.48 -23.52
C VAL A 83 -9.92 9.58 -24.82
N LEU A 84 -9.63 8.43 -25.45
CA LEU A 84 -8.86 8.40 -26.72
C LEU A 84 -9.54 9.13 -27.87
N ASP A 85 -10.88 9.25 -27.83
CA ASP A 85 -11.67 9.96 -28.86
C ASP A 85 -11.76 11.48 -28.61
N ARG A 86 -11.18 12.01 -27.52
CA ARG A 86 -11.23 13.43 -27.16
C ARG A 86 -10.13 14.23 -27.84
N GLU A 87 -10.48 15.40 -28.36
CA GLU A 87 -9.50 16.33 -28.97
C GLU A 87 -8.54 16.93 -27.93
N GLU A 88 -9.00 17.04 -26.68
CA GLU A 88 -8.21 17.63 -25.58
C GLU A 88 -7.25 16.64 -24.94
N TYR A 89 -7.41 15.34 -25.21
CA TYR A 89 -6.54 14.33 -24.60
C TYR A 89 -5.14 14.37 -25.23
N ARG A 90 -4.13 14.30 -24.37
CA ARG A 90 -2.72 14.23 -24.77
C ARG A 90 -2.38 12.84 -25.30
N SER A 91 -2.51 12.67 -26.61
CA SER A 91 -2.36 11.37 -27.28
C SER A 91 -0.96 10.74 -27.09
N GLU A 92 0.05 11.54 -26.76
CA GLU A 92 1.41 11.13 -26.43
C GLU A 92 1.45 10.24 -25.17
N GLU A 93 0.46 10.40 -24.27
CA GLU A 93 0.35 9.61 -23.05
C GLU A 93 -0.31 8.23 -23.26
N THR A 94 -0.83 7.94 -24.44
CA THR A 94 -1.58 6.69 -24.72
C THR A 94 -0.76 5.44 -24.41
N ASP A 95 0.52 5.46 -24.74
CA ASP A 95 1.41 4.33 -24.49
C ASP A 95 1.80 4.18 -23.03
N LEU A 96 1.70 5.25 -22.23
CA LEU A 96 1.95 5.25 -20.80
C LEU A 96 0.77 4.69 -20.00
N GLY A 97 -0.44 4.66 -20.56
CA GLY A 97 -1.64 4.21 -19.90
C GLY A 97 -2.15 5.22 -18.84
N ALA A 98 -3.33 4.97 -18.30
CA ALA A 98 -3.94 5.86 -17.30
C ALA A 98 -3.22 5.82 -15.96
N GLY A 99 -2.85 4.61 -15.49
CA GLY A 99 -2.29 4.37 -14.17
C GLY A 99 -0.89 3.77 -14.18
N THR A 100 -0.58 3.04 -13.13
CA THR A 100 0.73 2.49 -12.82
C THR A 100 1.03 1.14 -13.48
N TRP A 101 0.15 0.60 -14.31
CA TRP A 101 0.26 -0.75 -14.90
C TRP A 101 0.22 -1.88 -13.84
N THR A 102 -0.44 -1.65 -12.74
CA THR A 102 -0.56 -2.65 -11.67
C THR A 102 -1.39 -3.85 -12.13
N ASP A 103 -2.42 -3.63 -12.95
CA ASP A 103 -3.18 -4.69 -13.61
C ASP A 103 -2.28 -5.67 -14.38
N MET A 104 -1.29 -5.16 -15.07
CA MET A 104 -0.28 -5.98 -15.76
C MET A 104 0.71 -6.63 -14.76
N ALA A 105 1.10 -5.93 -13.69
CA ALA A 105 1.97 -6.51 -12.66
C ALA A 105 1.33 -7.72 -11.97
N TRP A 106 0.01 -7.71 -11.76
CA TRP A 106 -0.72 -8.86 -11.21
C TRP A 106 -0.70 -10.11 -12.10
N THR A 107 -0.36 -9.98 -13.37
CA THR A 107 -0.12 -11.17 -14.20
C THR A 107 1.12 -11.97 -13.75
N LEU A 108 2.04 -11.33 -13.04
CA LEU A 108 3.25 -11.94 -12.49
C LEU A 108 3.02 -12.37 -11.04
N THR A 109 2.54 -11.47 -10.20
CA THR A 109 2.26 -11.71 -8.79
C THR A 109 1.20 -10.75 -8.27
N THR A 110 0.39 -11.19 -7.33
CA THR A 110 -0.54 -10.36 -6.55
C THR A 110 -0.03 -10.06 -5.14
N GLY A 111 1.23 -10.39 -4.88
CA GLY A 111 1.87 -10.28 -3.58
C GLY A 111 2.07 -11.63 -2.90
N SER A 112 2.67 -11.59 -1.73
CA SER A 112 2.91 -12.74 -0.85
C SER A 112 2.71 -12.33 0.60
N ARG A 113 2.10 -13.18 1.41
CA ARG A 113 1.80 -12.90 2.82
C ARG A 113 3.03 -12.69 3.68
N ASP A 114 4.16 -13.28 3.31
CA ASP A 114 5.45 -13.07 3.96
C ASP A 114 6.11 -11.71 3.58
N THR A 115 5.43 -10.90 2.77
CA THR A 115 5.83 -9.53 2.45
C THR A 115 4.92 -8.57 3.22
N MET A 116 5.43 -8.03 4.32
CA MET A 116 4.68 -7.18 5.23
C MET A 116 4.96 -5.69 5.00
N ILE A 117 3.91 -4.90 4.92
CA ILE A 117 3.96 -3.44 4.89
C ILE A 117 3.58 -2.92 6.28
N ALA A 118 4.48 -2.22 6.95
CA ALA A 118 4.14 -1.48 8.16
C ALA A 118 3.59 -0.11 7.79
N VAL A 119 2.35 0.16 8.17
CA VAL A 119 1.68 1.46 7.97
C VAL A 119 1.80 2.25 9.26
N LEU A 120 2.67 3.28 9.25
CA LEU A 120 2.87 4.20 10.35
C LEU A 120 1.94 5.39 10.15
N ASP A 121 0.84 5.46 10.91
CA ASP A 121 -0.22 6.44 10.67
C ASP A 121 -1.08 6.71 11.92
N SER A 122 -2.32 7.17 11.73
CA SER A 122 -3.28 7.51 12.77
C SER A 122 -4.01 6.30 13.40
N GLY A 123 -3.56 5.10 13.11
CA GLY A 123 -4.22 3.88 13.58
C GLY A 123 -5.22 3.30 12.57
N ILE A 124 -5.96 2.28 13.00
CA ILE A 124 -6.87 1.48 12.18
C ILE A 124 -8.30 1.51 12.72
N ASN A 125 -9.28 1.56 11.85
CA ASN A 125 -10.66 1.23 12.16
C ASN A 125 -10.85 -0.28 12.00
N TRP A 126 -10.90 -1.01 13.08
CA TRP A 126 -10.97 -2.47 13.08
C TRP A 126 -12.19 -3.04 12.34
N ASP A 127 -13.25 -2.25 12.16
CA ASP A 127 -14.44 -2.63 11.39
C ASP A 127 -14.26 -2.54 9.85
N GLU A 128 -13.05 -2.22 9.36
CA GLU A 128 -12.75 -2.19 7.91
C GLU A 128 -12.58 -3.60 7.33
N ARG A 129 -13.67 -4.10 6.76
CA ARG A 129 -13.78 -5.50 6.31
C ARG A 129 -12.82 -5.89 5.18
N ASP A 130 -12.42 -4.92 4.39
CA ASP A 130 -11.48 -5.12 3.26
C ASP A 130 -10.03 -5.35 3.72
N LEU A 131 -9.77 -5.12 5.02
CA LEU A 131 -8.46 -5.31 5.64
C LEU A 131 -8.41 -6.48 6.64
N THR A 132 -9.56 -7.00 7.09
CA THR A 132 -9.63 -7.98 8.18
C THR A 132 -8.69 -9.17 8.00
N ASN A 133 -8.55 -9.66 6.78
CA ASN A 133 -7.70 -10.80 6.45
C ASN A 133 -6.26 -10.40 6.09
N GLN A 134 -5.93 -9.11 6.10
CA GLN A 134 -4.63 -8.59 5.68
C GLN A 134 -3.69 -8.33 6.86
N PHE A 135 -4.25 -8.18 8.07
CA PHE A 135 -3.44 -7.86 9.23
C PHE A 135 -2.48 -8.99 9.60
N PHE A 136 -1.25 -8.59 9.88
CA PHE A 136 -0.28 -9.42 10.57
C PHE A 136 -0.75 -9.71 11.99
N ILE A 137 -0.55 -10.95 12.45
CA ILE A 137 -0.79 -11.36 13.82
C ILE A 137 0.50 -11.95 14.38
N ASN A 138 0.96 -11.39 15.51
CA ASN A 138 2.15 -11.87 16.22
C ASN A 138 1.83 -13.20 16.92
N ARG A 139 2.21 -14.30 16.28
CA ARG A 139 1.93 -15.64 16.82
C ARG A 139 2.64 -15.90 18.14
N ALA A 140 3.78 -15.26 18.40
CA ALA A 140 4.55 -15.50 19.59
C ALA A 140 3.84 -15.00 20.86
N GLU A 141 3.02 -13.96 20.74
CA GLU A 141 2.14 -13.48 21.80
C GLU A 141 0.92 -14.39 22.04
N LEU A 142 0.62 -15.32 21.13
CA LEU A 142 -0.54 -16.20 21.22
C LEU A 142 -0.20 -17.68 21.45
N GLU A 143 1.02 -18.12 21.14
CA GLU A 143 1.45 -19.52 21.31
C GLU A 143 1.88 -19.83 22.75
N VAL A 144 1.13 -19.34 23.73
CA VAL A 144 1.43 -19.47 25.15
C VAL A 144 0.39 -20.31 25.89
N ALA A 145 0.81 -20.92 27.01
CA ALA A 145 -0.05 -21.81 27.74
C ALA A 145 -1.03 -21.03 28.65
N GLY A 146 -2.30 -21.33 28.53
CA GLY A 146 -3.32 -20.82 29.44
C GLY A 146 -4.28 -19.82 28.80
N LEU A 147 -4.03 -19.39 27.58
CA LEU A 147 -4.97 -18.57 26.79
C LEU A 147 -6.22 -19.38 26.42
N ASP A 148 -7.27 -18.67 26.04
CA ASP A 148 -8.48 -19.28 25.47
C ASP A 148 -8.12 -20.03 24.18
N VAL A 149 -8.73 -21.20 23.98
CA VAL A 149 -8.47 -22.02 22.78
C VAL A 149 -8.76 -21.28 21.47
N ARG A 150 -9.54 -20.21 21.49
CA ARG A 150 -9.87 -19.37 20.33
C ARG A 150 -8.81 -18.32 20.00
N CYS A 151 -7.81 -18.15 20.87
CA CYS A 151 -6.67 -17.26 20.59
C CYS A 151 -5.75 -17.79 19.49
N LEU A 152 -5.87 -19.07 19.14
CA LEU A 152 -5.17 -19.69 18.01
C LEU A 152 -6.15 -20.42 17.08
N PRO A 153 -5.84 -20.48 15.79
CA PRO A 153 -6.58 -21.34 14.85
C PRO A 153 -6.50 -22.81 15.30
N GLN A 154 -7.54 -23.57 15.01
CA GLN A 154 -7.62 -24.96 15.44
C GLN A 154 -7.41 -25.90 14.25
N ALA A 155 -6.25 -26.54 14.20
CA ALA A 155 -5.94 -27.54 13.18
C ALA A 155 -6.84 -28.80 13.37
N PRO A 156 -7.40 -29.38 12.30
CA PRO A 156 -8.15 -30.61 12.39
C PRO A 156 -7.24 -31.81 12.73
N ASP A 157 -7.83 -32.87 13.29
CA ASP A 157 -7.10 -34.12 13.59
C ASP A 157 -6.37 -34.65 12.35
N GLY A 158 -5.06 -34.87 12.47
CA GLY A 158 -4.21 -35.40 11.40
C GLY A 158 -3.70 -34.34 10.41
N HIS A 159 -3.84 -33.07 10.71
CA HIS A 159 -3.20 -32.00 9.94
C HIS A 159 -1.67 -32.19 9.93
N GLU A 160 -1.07 -32.20 8.73
CA GLU A 160 0.38 -32.33 8.53
C GLU A 160 0.94 -30.98 8.00
N GLY A 161 1.08 -30.00 8.85
CA GLY A 161 1.54 -28.65 8.48
C GLY A 161 1.87 -27.83 9.69
N ASP A 162 2.05 -26.53 9.49
CA ASP A 162 2.14 -25.60 10.60
C ASP A 162 0.80 -25.65 11.37
N PRO A 163 0.82 -25.78 12.71
CA PRO A 163 -0.39 -25.93 13.51
C PRO A 163 -1.24 -24.66 13.59
N VAL A 164 -0.73 -23.52 13.17
CA VAL A 164 -1.42 -22.21 13.25
C VAL A 164 -1.50 -21.49 11.88
N ASP A 165 -0.51 -21.59 11.02
CA ASP A 165 -0.63 -21.18 9.61
C ASP A 165 -1.32 -22.32 8.84
N LEU A 166 -2.65 -22.37 8.97
CA LEU A 166 -3.45 -23.50 8.49
C LEU A 166 -3.68 -23.49 6.98
N ASN A 167 -3.57 -22.32 6.37
CA ASN A 167 -3.70 -22.15 4.93
C ASN A 167 -2.34 -22.29 4.21
N GLY A 168 -1.22 -22.25 4.94
CA GLY A 168 0.14 -22.45 4.43
C GLY A 168 0.65 -21.31 3.57
N ASP A 169 0.15 -20.08 3.80
CA ASP A 169 0.54 -18.90 3.02
C ASP A 169 1.77 -18.17 3.58
N GLY A 170 2.30 -18.60 4.72
CA GLY A 170 3.51 -18.10 5.36
C GLY A 170 3.29 -16.99 6.39
N SER A 171 2.04 -16.71 6.77
CA SER A 171 1.68 -15.70 7.76
C SER A 171 0.45 -16.09 8.56
N LEU A 172 0.47 -15.84 9.86
CA LEU A 172 -0.75 -15.97 10.67
C LEU A 172 -1.65 -14.76 10.44
N SER A 173 -2.90 -15.02 10.06
CA SER A 173 -3.94 -14.02 9.80
C SER A 173 -5.32 -14.56 10.17
N MET A 174 -6.35 -13.71 10.19
CA MET A 174 -7.72 -14.17 10.48
C MET A 174 -8.23 -15.24 9.51
N ARG A 175 -7.61 -15.42 8.34
CA ARG A 175 -7.96 -16.50 7.40
C ARG A 175 -7.75 -17.87 8.00
N ASP A 176 -6.74 -18.04 8.84
CA ASP A 176 -6.36 -19.35 9.41
C ASP A 176 -7.43 -19.85 10.36
N TRP A 177 -8.09 -18.97 11.13
CA TRP A 177 -9.20 -19.37 11.99
C TRP A 177 -10.36 -20.02 11.25
N PHE A 178 -10.52 -19.73 9.97
CA PHE A 178 -11.68 -20.15 9.19
C PHE A 178 -11.34 -21.14 8.07
N HIS A 179 -10.05 -21.48 7.88
CA HIS A 179 -9.56 -22.21 6.72
C HIS A 179 -10.24 -23.58 6.50
N PHE A 180 -10.39 -24.36 7.54
CA PHE A 180 -10.98 -25.72 7.44
C PHE A 180 -12.47 -25.77 7.79
N LEU A 181 -13.10 -24.65 8.07
CA LEU A 181 -14.47 -24.61 8.51
C LEU A 181 -15.46 -24.56 7.34
N THR A 182 -16.61 -25.18 7.52
CA THR A 182 -17.75 -24.93 6.64
C THR A 182 -18.24 -23.48 6.78
N PRO A 183 -18.97 -22.92 5.80
CA PRO A 183 -19.51 -21.57 5.92
C PRO A 183 -20.37 -21.31 7.16
N GLU A 184 -21.09 -22.35 7.64
CA GLU A 184 -21.92 -22.26 8.85
C GLU A 184 -21.05 -22.21 10.12
N GLU A 185 -20.03 -23.07 10.21
CA GLU A 185 -19.07 -23.09 11.32
C GLU A 185 -18.27 -21.81 11.36
N ALA A 186 -17.77 -21.33 10.22
CA ALA A 186 -17.05 -20.06 10.12
C ALA A 186 -17.92 -18.87 10.57
N THR A 187 -19.20 -18.84 10.19
CA THR A 187 -20.14 -17.81 10.63
C THR A 187 -20.34 -17.83 12.15
N THR A 188 -20.45 -19.05 12.72
CA THR A 188 -20.61 -19.22 14.16
C THR A 188 -19.37 -18.74 14.92
N LEU A 189 -18.17 -19.18 14.50
CA LEU A 189 -16.91 -18.81 15.14
C LEU A 189 -16.64 -17.30 15.03
N ARG A 190 -16.93 -16.68 13.87
CA ARG A 190 -16.84 -15.21 13.69
C ARG A 190 -17.69 -14.48 14.73
N GLY A 191 -18.95 -14.90 14.91
CA GLY A 191 -19.82 -14.30 15.92
C GLY A 191 -19.38 -14.54 17.37
N GLU A 192 -18.69 -15.66 17.66
CA GLU A 192 -18.12 -15.91 18.98
C GLU A 192 -16.89 -15.04 19.26
N ILE A 193 -15.98 -14.89 18.29
CA ILE A 193 -14.78 -14.05 18.39
C ILE A 193 -15.19 -12.59 18.61
N ASP A 194 -16.01 -12.04 17.73
CA ASP A 194 -16.54 -10.68 17.84
C ASP A 194 -17.24 -10.42 19.19
N ALA A 195 -18.06 -11.37 19.67
CA ALA A 195 -18.77 -11.24 20.94
C ALA A 195 -17.86 -11.30 22.18
N MET A 196 -16.67 -11.89 22.08
CA MET A 196 -15.67 -11.91 23.15
C MET A 196 -14.76 -10.67 23.10
N GLY A 197 -14.57 -10.10 21.93
CA GLY A 197 -13.78 -8.93 21.67
C GLY A 197 -14.55 -7.62 21.81
N ASN A 198 -14.44 -6.77 20.81
CA ASN A 198 -15.01 -5.42 20.82
C ASN A 198 -16.48 -5.34 20.37
N ASN A 199 -17.04 -6.44 19.86
CA ASN A 199 -18.44 -6.60 19.43
C ASN A 199 -18.89 -5.54 18.41
N ASN A 200 -18.04 -5.27 17.41
CA ASN A 200 -18.30 -4.33 16.34
C ASN A 200 -19.02 -4.95 15.10
N GLY A 201 -19.23 -6.26 15.10
CA GLY A 201 -19.89 -7.04 14.05
C GLY A 201 -18.93 -7.61 13.00
N VAL A 202 -17.63 -7.61 13.27
CA VAL A 202 -16.57 -8.16 12.42
C VAL A 202 -15.61 -8.94 13.31
N ALA A 203 -15.27 -10.18 12.96
CA ALA A 203 -14.20 -10.91 13.66
C ALA A 203 -12.85 -10.46 13.07
N GLU A 204 -12.01 -9.84 13.89
CA GLU A 204 -10.78 -9.18 13.45
C GLU A 204 -9.71 -9.16 14.58
N PRO A 205 -8.47 -8.72 14.34
CA PRO A 205 -7.41 -8.81 15.35
C PRO A 205 -7.65 -7.99 16.62
N GLY A 206 -8.39 -6.87 16.58
CA GLY A 206 -8.75 -6.10 17.77
C GLY A 206 -9.60 -6.91 18.76
N ASP A 207 -10.35 -7.91 18.27
CA ASP A 207 -11.01 -8.87 19.15
C ASP A 207 -9.97 -9.71 19.91
N LEU A 208 -8.96 -10.22 19.19
CA LEU A 208 -7.87 -11.01 19.80
C LEU A 208 -7.12 -10.19 20.85
N ILE A 209 -6.80 -8.94 20.54
CA ILE A 209 -6.20 -8.01 21.50
C ILE A 209 -7.05 -7.93 22.77
N THR A 210 -8.38 -7.83 22.62
CA THR A 210 -9.31 -7.68 23.74
C THR A 210 -9.36 -8.90 24.66
N PHE A 211 -9.40 -10.14 24.12
CA PHE A 211 -9.61 -11.32 24.96
C PHE A 211 -8.42 -12.27 25.07
N CYS A 212 -7.36 -12.07 24.28
CA CYS A 212 -6.15 -12.90 24.35
C CYS A 212 -4.99 -12.24 25.10
N SER A 213 -5.00 -10.92 25.31
CA SER A 213 -3.97 -10.24 26.09
C SER A 213 -3.92 -10.76 27.52
N ASP A 214 -2.75 -11.18 27.99
CA ASP A 214 -2.55 -11.71 29.35
C ASP A 214 -1.66 -10.82 30.23
N GLY A 215 -1.09 -9.75 29.67
CA GLY A 215 -0.25 -8.77 30.33
C GLY A 215 1.22 -9.15 30.41
N VAL A 216 1.66 -10.10 29.59
CA VAL A 216 3.04 -10.55 29.50
C VAL A 216 3.60 -10.22 28.11
N ASP A 217 4.86 -9.90 28.00
CA ASP A 217 5.65 -9.78 26.79
C ASP A 217 6.26 -11.17 26.52
N ASP A 218 5.53 -12.00 25.73
CA ASP A 218 5.85 -13.42 25.58
C ASP A 218 6.98 -13.66 24.56
N ASP A 219 7.19 -12.77 23.63
CA ASP A 219 8.30 -12.85 22.66
C ASP A 219 9.55 -12.11 23.12
N GLY A 220 9.44 -11.29 24.16
CA GLY A 220 10.57 -10.57 24.79
C GLY A 220 11.06 -9.38 23.98
N ASN A 221 10.21 -8.82 23.11
CA ASN A 221 10.54 -7.68 22.25
C ASN A 221 10.43 -6.31 22.96
N GLY A 222 9.83 -6.27 24.16
CA GLY A 222 9.63 -5.07 24.97
C GLY A 222 8.24 -4.45 24.85
N TYR A 223 7.33 -5.06 24.08
CA TYR A 223 5.95 -4.63 23.84
C TYR A 223 4.99 -5.71 24.33
N ILE A 224 4.27 -5.43 25.42
CA ILE A 224 3.37 -6.39 26.06
C ILE A 224 2.13 -6.61 25.22
N ASP A 225 1.84 -7.88 24.87
CA ASP A 225 0.64 -8.26 24.10
C ASP A 225 0.51 -7.54 22.75
N ASP A 226 1.60 -7.30 22.01
CA ASP A 226 1.57 -6.65 20.69
C ASP A 226 1.04 -7.57 19.59
N ILE A 227 -0.13 -8.14 19.84
CA ILE A 227 -0.78 -9.19 19.02
C ILE A 227 -0.96 -8.77 17.56
N SER A 228 -1.25 -7.48 17.28
CA SER A 228 -1.42 -6.99 15.91
C SER A 228 -1.03 -5.51 15.78
N GLY A 229 0.23 -5.22 16.10
CA GLY A 229 0.78 -3.88 16.06
C GLY A 229 0.85 -3.20 17.41
N TRP A 230 1.21 -1.91 17.39
CA TRP A 230 1.43 -1.13 18.61
C TRP A 230 0.99 0.33 18.44
N ASP A 231 0.46 0.92 19.51
CA ASP A 231 0.16 2.35 19.60
C ASP A 231 1.27 3.09 20.36
N PHE A 232 2.12 3.83 19.64
CA PHE A 232 3.16 4.66 20.23
C PHE A 232 2.62 5.97 20.80
N HIS A 233 1.44 6.40 20.35
CA HIS A 233 0.83 7.63 20.84
C HIS A 233 0.29 7.48 22.26
N HIS A 234 -0.37 6.33 22.56
CA HIS A 234 -0.86 6.00 23.90
C HIS A 234 0.07 5.02 24.66
N ASN A 235 1.01 4.40 23.96
CA ASN A 235 1.94 3.40 24.47
C ASN A 235 1.20 2.17 25.00
N ASP A 236 0.37 1.56 24.16
CA ASP A 236 -0.37 0.34 24.44
C ASP A 236 -0.45 -0.57 23.19
N ASN A 237 -1.08 -1.73 23.35
CA ASN A 237 -1.12 -2.79 22.36
C ASN A 237 -2.28 -2.70 21.36
N ASP A 238 -3.10 -1.64 21.39
CA ASP A 238 -4.21 -1.49 20.47
C ASP A 238 -4.01 -0.28 19.54
N PRO A 239 -3.51 -0.47 18.29
CA PRO A 239 -3.34 0.60 17.33
C PRO A 239 -4.65 1.08 16.70
N ALA A 240 -5.78 0.98 17.43
CA ALA A 240 -7.06 1.48 16.98
C ALA A 240 -7.06 2.99 16.76
N ASP A 241 -7.72 3.46 15.71
CA ASP A 241 -8.01 4.88 15.47
C ASP A 241 -9.21 5.33 16.32
N ASP A 242 -8.97 5.59 17.62
CA ASP A 242 -10.01 6.00 18.55
C ASP A 242 -10.55 7.40 18.29
N THR A 243 -9.86 8.23 17.54
CA THR A 243 -10.36 9.52 17.07
C THR A 243 -11.25 9.38 15.82
N ARG A 244 -11.22 8.22 15.16
CA ARG A 244 -11.87 7.97 13.87
C ARG A 244 -11.48 8.99 12.80
N PHE A 245 -10.23 9.37 12.77
CA PHE A 245 -9.66 10.23 11.74
C PHE A 245 -9.69 9.54 10.38
N GLY A 246 -9.43 8.23 10.35
CA GLY A 246 -9.61 7.34 9.20
C GLY A 246 -8.47 7.37 8.19
N HIS A 247 -7.41 8.16 8.42
CA HIS A 247 -6.31 8.29 7.48
C HIS A 247 -5.52 6.99 7.36
N GLY A 248 -5.02 6.41 8.47
CA GLY A 248 -4.26 5.16 8.45
C GLY A 248 -5.05 3.99 7.84
N THR A 249 -6.35 3.90 8.13
CA THR A 249 -7.24 2.91 7.49
C THR A 249 -7.30 3.10 5.97
N SER A 250 -7.39 4.35 5.50
CA SER A 250 -7.42 4.65 4.06
C SER A 250 -6.10 4.27 3.39
N GLU A 251 -4.99 4.58 4.03
CA GLU A 251 -3.64 4.28 3.53
C GLU A 251 -3.38 2.77 3.45
N ALA A 252 -3.75 2.01 4.48
CA ALA A 252 -3.68 0.55 4.47
C ALA A 252 -4.55 -0.07 3.35
N ARG A 253 -5.74 0.48 3.09
CA ARG A 253 -6.62 0.03 2.00
C ARG A 253 -6.01 0.27 0.62
N TRP A 254 -5.32 1.37 0.40
CA TRP A 254 -4.65 1.60 -0.88
C TRP A 254 -3.52 0.62 -1.10
N SER A 255 -2.71 0.34 -0.10
CA SER A 255 -1.58 -0.58 -0.26
C SER A 255 -1.99 -2.05 -0.28
N THR A 256 -2.93 -2.49 0.58
CA THR A 256 -3.13 -3.93 0.86
C THR A 256 -4.57 -4.43 0.88
N ALA A 257 -5.60 -3.62 0.57
CA ALA A 257 -6.98 -4.13 0.60
C ALA A 257 -7.11 -5.45 -0.15
N GLU A 258 -7.86 -6.39 0.43
CA GLU A 258 -8.04 -7.74 -0.11
C GLU A 258 -8.73 -7.69 -1.48
N GLY A 259 -8.13 -8.32 -2.47
CA GLY A 259 -8.65 -8.30 -3.83
C GLY A 259 -9.52 -9.48 -4.18
N ASN A 260 -10.41 -9.29 -5.15
CA ASN A 260 -11.29 -10.30 -5.71
C ASN A 260 -12.22 -10.93 -4.66
N ASN A 261 -12.68 -10.12 -3.70
CA ASN A 261 -13.50 -10.56 -2.57
C ASN A 261 -14.97 -10.09 -2.67
N GLY A 262 -15.33 -9.37 -3.75
CA GLY A 262 -16.67 -8.84 -3.98
C GLY A 262 -17.05 -7.66 -3.10
N MET A 263 -16.08 -7.03 -2.46
CA MET A 263 -16.28 -5.89 -1.56
C MET A 263 -15.35 -4.73 -1.94
N GLY A 264 -15.73 -3.52 -1.58
CA GLY A 264 -14.92 -2.32 -1.56
C GLY A 264 -14.00 -2.12 -2.75
N ARG A 265 -12.71 -2.08 -2.47
CA ARG A 265 -11.62 -1.84 -3.43
C ARG A 265 -10.54 -2.91 -3.32
N ILE A 266 -9.71 -3.01 -4.33
CA ILE A 266 -8.48 -3.80 -4.27
C ILE A 266 -7.29 -2.89 -3.92
N GLY A 267 -6.35 -3.38 -3.13
CA GLY A 267 -5.06 -2.73 -2.87
C GLY A 267 -4.01 -3.07 -3.92
N TYR A 268 -2.90 -2.34 -3.93
CA TYR A 268 -1.80 -2.57 -4.87
C TYR A 268 -1.15 -3.94 -4.67
N CYS A 269 -1.00 -4.38 -3.42
CA CYS A 269 -0.50 -5.70 -3.05
C CYS A 269 -1.57 -6.50 -2.28
N PRO A 270 -2.60 -7.03 -2.97
CA PRO A 270 -3.79 -7.60 -2.32
C PRO A 270 -3.52 -8.91 -1.57
N ASN A 271 -2.35 -9.49 -1.71
CA ASN A 271 -1.90 -10.66 -0.96
C ASN A 271 -0.70 -10.37 -0.03
N CYS A 272 -0.36 -9.11 0.21
CA CYS A 272 0.62 -8.74 1.22
C CYS A 272 -0.03 -8.63 2.60
N SER A 273 0.79 -8.74 3.66
CA SER A 273 0.34 -8.47 5.02
C SER A 273 0.51 -7.00 5.38
N VAL A 274 -0.29 -6.52 6.31
CA VAL A 274 -0.17 -5.17 6.87
C VAL A 274 0.02 -5.22 8.37
N LEU A 275 1.04 -4.49 8.86
CA LEU A 275 1.26 -4.20 10.27
C LEU A 275 0.84 -2.75 10.53
N MET A 276 -0.17 -2.56 11.36
CA MET A 276 -0.57 -1.21 11.75
C MET A 276 0.26 -0.74 12.93
N VAL A 277 0.82 0.46 12.81
CA VAL A 277 1.55 1.12 13.90
C VAL A 277 0.99 2.52 14.05
N ARG A 278 0.32 2.78 15.17
CA ARG A 278 -0.21 4.11 15.43
C ARG A 278 0.88 5.03 15.96
N ALA A 279 1.26 6.00 15.14
CA ALA A 279 2.32 6.96 15.45
C ALA A 279 1.77 8.34 15.88
N GLY A 280 0.45 8.54 15.82
CA GLY A 280 -0.21 9.79 16.22
C GLY A 280 -1.70 9.81 15.89
N ASP A 281 -2.39 10.90 16.21
CA ASP A 281 -3.84 11.08 16.00
C ASP A 281 -4.21 11.60 14.60
N SER A 282 -3.25 11.90 13.76
CA SER A 282 -3.45 12.50 12.44
C SER A 282 -2.23 12.24 11.55
N PHE A 283 -2.17 12.93 10.40
CA PHE A 283 -1.00 12.92 9.50
C PHE A 283 0.16 13.83 9.97
N VAL A 284 0.19 14.24 11.23
CA VAL A 284 1.33 14.94 11.86
C VAL A 284 1.68 14.22 13.15
N THR A 285 2.91 13.80 13.27
CA THR A 285 3.37 12.97 14.40
C THR A 285 4.51 13.64 15.19
N ASP A 286 4.69 13.18 16.43
CA ASP A 286 5.90 13.48 17.19
C ASP A 286 7.08 12.68 16.63
N VAL A 287 8.23 13.32 16.57
CA VAL A 287 9.45 12.71 16.01
C VAL A 287 9.94 11.50 16.81
N GLN A 288 9.61 11.43 18.11
CA GLN A 288 10.01 10.31 18.96
C GLN A 288 9.12 9.09 18.68
N ASP A 289 7.81 9.28 18.67
CA ASP A 289 6.82 8.22 18.40
C ASP A 289 7.06 7.64 17.00
N PHE A 290 7.28 8.50 16.01
CA PHE A 290 7.66 8.07 14.67
C PHE A 290 8.94 7.23 14.66
N SER A 291 10.00 7.70 15.34
CA SER A 291 11.30 6.98 15.34
C SER A 291 11.20 5.61 16.00
N GLN A 292 10.42 5.50 17.07
CA GLN A 292 10.15 4.22 17.73
C GLN A 292 9.32 3.30 16.83
N SER A 293 8.30 3.85 16.15
CA SER A 293 7.47 3.13 15.18
C SER A 293 8.29 2.50 14.07
N VAL A 294 9.28 3.23 13.53
CA VAL A 294 10.19 2.70 12.49
C VAL A 294 11.00 1.51 13.03
N ILE A 295 11.59 1.63 14.22
CA ILE A 295 12.38 0.55 14.82
C ILE A 295 11.51 -0.67 15.06
N TYR A 296 10.33 -0.48 15.67
CA TYR A 296 9.37 -1.55 15.91
C TYR A 296 8.98 -2.27 14.61
N ALA A 297 8.65 -1.52 13.56
CA ALA A 297 8.29 -2.08 12.27
C ALA A 297 9.40 -2.98 11.68
N VAL A 298 10.66 -2.54 11.78
CA VAL A 298 11.83 -3.32 11.34
C VAL A 298 11.98 -4.58 12.18
N ASP A 299 11.89 -4.48 13.50
CA ASP A 299 12.07 -5.60 14.43
C ASP A 299 10.93 -6.63 14.32
N ALA A 300 9.70 -6.17 14.01
CA ALA A 300 8.55 -7.02 13.70
C ALA A 300 8.65 -7.69 12.30
N GLY A 301 9.67 -7.37 11.50
CA GLY A 301 9.94 -8.01 10.22
C GLY A 301 9.26 -7.37 9.01
N ALA A 302 8.85 -6.11 9.09
CA ALA A 302 8.35 -5.39 7.93
C ALA A 302 9.38 -5.38 6.78
N ALA A 303 8.90 -5.50 5.56
CA ALA A 303 9.72 -5.37 4.36
C ALA A 303 9.71 -3.93 3.82
N ILE A 304 8.65 -3.20 4.10
CA ILE A 304 8.43 -1.80 3.71
C ILE A 304 7.81 -1.05 4.88
N VAL A 305 8.27 0.16 5.10
CA VAL A 305 7.59 1.16 5.93
C VAL A 305 6.88 2.15 5.02
N GLN A 306 5.57 2.21 5.15
CA GLN A 306 4.70 3.20 4.51
C GLN A 306 4.47 4.35 5.49
N GLU A 307 4.87 5.55 5.09
CA GLU A 307 4.81 6.73 5.94
C GLU A 307 4.13 7.88 5.20
N ALA A 308 2.84 8.04 5.43
CA ALA A 308 2.02 9.13 4.88
C ALA A 308 1.84 10.30 5.86
N LEU A 309 2.70 10.37 6.86
CA LEU A 309 2.74 11.38 7.90
C LEU A 309 3.81 12.45 7.62
N GLY A 310 3.79 13.53 8.40
CA GLY A 310 4.86 14.51 8.46
C GLY A 310 5.31 14.75 9.90
N ALA A 311 6.63 14.74 10.15
CA ALA A 311 7.17 15.21 11.43
C ALA A 311 7.52 16.68 11.35
N ILE A 312 7.03 17.47 12.31
CA ILE A 312 7.28 18.91 12.38
C ILE A 312 8.78 19.21 12.58
N ASN A 313 9.47 18.33 13.29
CA ASN A 313 10.87 18.46 13.63
C ASN A 313 11.64 17.23 13.13
N HIS A 314 12.96 17.35 13.07
CA HIS A 314 13.84 16.21 12.88
C HIS A 314 14.80 16.09 14.07
N SER A 315 15.27 14.87 14.30
CA SER A 315 16.23 14.58 15.36
C SER A 315 17.32 13.61 14.87
N THR A 316 18.41 13.54 15.62
CA THR A 316 19.42 12.49 15.40
C THR A 316 18.83 11.10 15.63
N PHE A 317 17.85 10.97 16.51
CA PHE A 317 17.19 9.70 16.77
C PHE A 317 16.40 9.24 15.52
N MET A 318 15.59 10.12 14.92
CA MET A 318 14.88 9.82 13.68
C MET A 318 15.84 9.38 12.56
N ARG A 319 16.93 10.11 12.34
CA ARG A 319 17.93 9.72 11.33
C ARG A 319 18.46 8.32 11.57
N ARG A 320 18.80 7.99 12.82
CA ARG A 320 19.30 6.66 13.17
C ARG A 320 18.25 5.56 13.03
N ALA A 321 16.98 5.87 13.26
CA ALA A 321 15.89 4.93 13.02
C ALA A 321 15.73 4.65 11.52
N LEU A 322 15.84 5.68 10.67
CA LEU A 322 15.81 5.53 9.22
C LEU A 322 17.05 4.80 8.70
N ASP A 323 18.25 5.11 9.20
CA ASP A 323 19.47 4.37 8.91
C ASP A 323 19.35 2.89 9.35
N TYR A 324 18.67 2.64 10.48
CA TYR A 324 18.40 1.29 10.95
C TYR A 324 17.49 0.52 9.99
N ALA A 325 16.42 1.13 9.51
CA ALA A 325 15.56 0.51 8.51
C ALA A 325 16.34 0.16 7.23
N TYR A 326 17.08 1.12 6.68
CA TYR A 326 17.89 0.92 5.48
C TYR A 326 18.93 -0.22 5.66
N ASN A 327 19.67 -0.23 6.76
CA ASN A 327 20.68 -1.26 7.04
C ASN A 327 20.10 -2.66 7.33
N ASN A 328 18.77 -2.76 7.49
CA ASN A 328 18.05 -4.03 7.61
C ASN A 328 17.20 -4.34 6.35
N ASP A 329 17.53 -3.72 5.22
CA ASP A 329 16.85 -3.92 3.94
C ASP A 329 15.34 -3.59 3.98
N VAL A 330 14.95 -2.60 4.76
CA VAL A 330 13.59 -2.09 4.85
C VAL A 330 13.52 -0.71 4.18
N LEU A 331 12.83 -0.62 3.04
CA LEU A 331 12.64 0.65 2.34
C LEU A 331 11.55 1.48 3.02
N VAL A 332 11.90 2.69 3.43
CA VAL A 332 10.93 3.69 3.90
C VAL A 332 10.43 4.48 2.70
N ILE A 333 9.13 4.44 2.48
CA ILE A 333 8.43 5.20 1.43
C ILE A 333 7.67 6.31 2.11
N ALA A 334 8.05 7.54 1.78
CA ALA A 334 7.66 8.73 2.53
C ALA A 334 6.94 9.76 1.66
N SER A 335 5.90 10.34 2.24
CA SER A 335 5.09 11.39 1.65
C SER A 335 5.89 12.68 1.41
N ALA A 336 5.64 13.33 0.25
CA ALA A 336 6.14 14.67 -0.02
C ALA A 336 5.47 15.76 0.83
N ALA A 337 4.40 15.42 1.52
CA ALA A 337 3.48 16.32 2.18
C ALA A 337 2.71 17.27 1.23
N ASP A 338 1.79 18.11 1.75
CA ASP A 338 0.64 18.60 1.00
C ASP A 338 0.46 20.13 1.09
N GLU A 339 1.54 20.90 1.03
CA GLU A 339 1.48 22.37 1.10
C GLU A 339 1.56 23.05 -0.28
N ASN A 340 1.62 22.29 -1.37
CA ASN A 340 1.86 22.79 -2.73
C ASN A 340 3.03 23.76 -2.79
N SER A 341 4.16 23.38 -2.25
CA SER A 341 5.30 24.25 -2.12
C SER A 341 6.64 23.54 -2.39
N TYR A 342 7.67 24.34 -2.66
CA TYR A 342 9.05 23.89 -2.63
C TYR A 342 9.46 23.69 -1.17
N HIS A 343 9.03 22.59 -0.59
CA HIS A 343 9.12 22.32 0.83
C HIS A 343 9.69 20.91 1.05
N HIS A 344 10.44 20.76 2.12
CA HIS A 344 11.10 19.51 2.45
C HIS A 344 10.79 19.13 3.89
N ASN A 345 9.99 18.09 4.03
CA ASN A 345 9.61 17.52 5.32
C ASN A 345 10.45 16.28 5.63
N MET A 346 10.71 16.08 6.90
CA MET A 346 11.16 14.78 7.41
C MET A 346 9.93 13.90 7.64
N PRO A 347 10.03 12.60 7.39
CA PRO A 347 11.25 11.83 7.04
C PRO A 347 11.59 11.80 5.56
N GLY A 348 10.72 12.27 4.67
CA GLY A 348 10.87 12.16 3.22
C GLY A 348 12.22 12.64 2.69
N THR A 349 12.78 13.67 3.33
CA THR A 349 14.07 14.25 2.94
C THR A 349 15.29 13.55 3.57
N ALA A 350 15.12 12.45 4.28
CA ALA A 350 16.22 11.65 4.73
C ALA A 350 16.84 10.87 3.57
N ASP A 351 18.13 10.59 3.69
CA ASP A 351 18.84 9.77 2.73
C ASP A 351 18.20 8.37 2.68
N HIS A 352 18.23 7.70 1.53
CA HIS A 352 17.76 6.34 1.32
C HIS A 352 16.25 6.11 1.37
N ASN A 353 15.43 7.11 1.70
CA ASN A 353 13.99 7.01 1.59
C ASN A 353 13.53 7.15 0.12
N LEU A 354 12.39 6.57 -0.22
CA LEU A 354 11.70 6.88 -1.46
C LEU A 354 10.71 8.02 -1.21
N TYR A 355 11.12 9.23 -1.56
CA TYR A 355 10.31 10.44 -1.40
C TYR A 355 9.36 10.59 -2.58
N ILE A 356 8.04 10.54 -2.34
CA ILE A 356 7.02 10.39 -3.37
C ILE A 356 5.93 11.45 -3.27
N HIS A 357 5.47 11.93 -4.41
CA HIS A 357 4.34 12.84 -4.53
C HIS A 357 3.27 12.35 -5.51
N ALA A 358 2.17 13.11 -5.65
CA ALA A 358 1.04 12.70 -6.47
C ALA A 358 0.95 13.42 -7.82
N VAL A 359 0.64 12.61 -8.84
CA VAL A 359 0.04 13.03 -10.11
C VAL A 359 -1.41 12.58 -10.16
N ARG A 360 -2.23 13.24 -10.99
CA ARG A 360 -3.64 12.91 -11.15
C ARG A 360 -4.11 13.06 -12.58
N PHE A 361 -5.33 12.63 -12.87
CA PHE A 361 -5.97 12.99 -14.13
C PHE A 361 -6.38 14.48 -14.16
N ALA A 362 -6.24 15.11 -15.32
CA ALA A 362 -6.81 16.42 -15.61
C ALA A 362 -8.21 16.22 -16.21
N GLY A 363 -9.25 16.73 -15.56
CA GLY A 363 -10.63 16.53 -15.96
C GLY A 363 -11.55 16.38 -14.76
N SER A 364 -12.83 16.12 -15.00
CA SER A 364 -13.81 15.95 -13.92
C SER A 364 -13.91 14.50 -13.43
N ASN A 365 -13.54 13.55 -14.27
CA ASN A 365 -13.46 12.12 -13.95
C ASN A 365 -12.47 11.44 -14.92
N PRO A 366 -12.02 10.20 -14.65
CA PRO A 366 -11.07 9.50 -15.50
C PRO A 366 -11.55 9.24 -16.93
N GLN A 367 -12.88 9.15 -17.17
CA GLN A 367 -13.43 8.91 -18.50
C GLN A 367 -13.50 10.17 -19.38
N ASN A 368 -13.23 11.34 -18.83
CA ASN A 368 -13.11 12.58 -19.57
C ASN A 368 -11.81 13.34 -19.28
N ALA A 369 -10.77 12.61 -18.96
CA ALA A 369 -9.46 13.18 -18.69
C ALA A 369 -8.84 13.77 -19.95
N ASP A 370 -8.13 14.89 -19.78
CA ASP A 370 -7.30 15.50 -20.82
C ASP A 370 -5.85 14.99 -20.72
N SER A 371 -5.46 14.51 -19.53
CA SER A 371 -4.16 13.91 -19.20
C SER A 371 -4.31 13.04 -17.95
N PHE A 372 -3.41 12.05 -17.77
CA PHE A 372 -3.24 11.26 -16.56
C PHE A 372 -1.92 11.58 -15.82
N LEU A 373 -1.19 12.59 -16.27
CA LEU A 373 0.11 13.01 -15.74
C LEU A 373 0.08 14.44 -15.21
N ALA A 374 -1.11 14.97 -14.91
CA ALA A 374 -1.22 16.31 -14.34
C ALA A 374 -0.65 16.34 -12.92
N PHE A 375 0.15 17.36 -12.63
CA PHE A 375 0.64 17.61 -11.28
C PHE A 375 -0.53 17.79 -10.31
N ASN A 376 -0.51 17.08 -9.19
CA ASN A 376 -1.54 17.28 -8.17
C ASN A 376 -1.20 18.49 -7.31
N ASN A 377 -1.94 19.58 -7.51
CA ASN A 377 -1.69 20.88 -6.88
C ASN A 377 -1.80 20.92 -5.35
N CYS A 378 -1.96 19.81 -4.67
CA CYS A 378 -1.87 19.76 -3.22
C CYS A 378 -0.51 19.23 -2.73
N THR A 379 0.32 18.63 -3.57
CA THR A 379 1.57 18.00 -3.13
C THR A 379 2.77 18.92 -3.22
N ASN A 380 3.78 18.66 -2.38
CA ASN A 380 5.07 19.34 -2.45
C ASN A 380 5.94 18.78 -3.59
N PHE A 381 6.98 19.55 -3.91
CA PHE A 381 7.96 19.24 -4.96
C PHE A 381 9.33 19.78 -4.56
N GLY A 382 10.39 19.43 -5.27
CA GLY A 382 11.72 19.98 -5.00
C GLY A 382 12.87 19.05 -5.31
N GLY A 383 14.06 19.43 -4.85
CA GLY A 383 15.33 18.81 -5.23
C GLY A 383 15.58 17.38 -4.72
N GLN A 384 14.71 16.86 -3.86
CA GLN A 384 14.84 15.51 -3.30
C GLN A 384 13.70 14.58 -3.71
N LEU A 385 12.75 15.09 -4.50
CA LEU A 385 11.65 14.28 -4.99
C LEU A 385 12.18 13.12 -5.82
N ALA A 386 11.86 11.89 -5.42
CA ALA A 386 12.29 10.71 -6.15
C ALA A 386 11.28 10.32 -7.24
N MET A 387 10.00 10.28 -6.91
CA MET A 387 8.98 9.66 -7.76
C MET A 387 7.65 10.40 -7.72
N SER A 388 6.89 10.20 -8.78
CA SER A 388 5.46 10.49 -8.86
C SER A 388 4.65 9.21 -8.83
N ALA A 389 3.49 9.22 -8.15
CA ALA A 389 2.51 8.16 -8.25
C ALA A 389 1.09 8.74 -8.41
N PRO A 390 0.15 8.02 -9.01
CA PRO A 390 -1.22 8.47 -9.05
C PRO A 390 -1.82 8.63 -7.64
N GLY A 391 -2.43 9.78 -7.37
CA GLY A 391 -3.09 10.04 -6.10
C GLY A 391 -4.03 11.24 -6.21
N THR A 392 -5.32 11.02 -6.03
CA THR A 392 -6.32 12.09 -5.92
C THR A 392 -6.39 12.67 -4.52
N GLY A 393 -5.99 11.88 -3.52
CA GLY A 393 -5.83 12.21 -2.10
C GLY A 393 -4.45 12.77 -1.76
N CYS A 394 -3.81 13.50 -2.65
CA CYS A 394 -2.49 14.13 -2.48
C CYS A 394 -1.35 13.11 -2.28
N SER A 395 -0.30 13.49 -1.55
CA SER A 395 0.91 12.67 -1.41
C SER A 395 0.72 11.44 -0.53
N SER A 396 -0.26 11.44 0.37
CA SER A 396 -0.56 10.28 1.21
C SER A 396 -0.97 9.09 0.35
N GLU A 397 -1.97 9.24 -0.52
CA GLU A 397 -2.38 8.18 -1.45
C GLU A 397 -1.20 7.71 -2.33
N ALA A 398 -0.37 8.64 -2.82
CA ALA A 398 0.82 8.29 -3.62
C ALA A 398 1.82 7.43 -2.82
N THR A 399 1.95 7.67 -1.52
CA THR A 399 2.81 6.90 -0.62
C THR A 399 2.32 5.45 -0.49
N ALA A 400 1.02 5.25 -0.29
CA ALA A 400 0.43 3.92 -0.24
C ALA A 400 0.57 3.17 -1.59
N VAL A 401 0.42 3.89 -2.71
CA VAL A 401 0.71 3.36 -4.06
C VAL A 401 2.14 2.85 -4.15
N GLY A 402 3.10 3.68 -3.74
CA GLY A 402 4.52 3.31 -3.73
C GLY A 402 4.80 2.09 -2.86
N ALA A 403 4.22 2.04 -1.66
CA ALA A 403 4.39 0.93 -0.72
C ALA A 403 3.84 -0.39 -1.26
N GLY A 404 2.62 -0.38 -1.78
CA GLY A 404 2.01 -1.57 -2.38
C GLY A 404 2.80 -2.08 -3.60
N ILE A 405 3.29 -1.18 -4.46
CA ILE A 405 4.13 -1.56 -5.62
C ILE A 405 5.48 -2.09 -5.15
N GLY A 406 6.13 -1.47 -4.18
CA GLY A 406 7.37 -1.98 -3.58
C GLY A 406 7.20 -3.39 -3.04
N ALA A 407 6.08 -3.68 -2.37
CA ALA A 407 5.76 -5.00 -1.87
C ALA A 407 5.49 -6.03 -3.00
N LEU A 408 4.87 -5.62 -4.12
CA LEU A 408 4.75 -6.47 -5.31
C LEU A 408 6.12 -6.85 -5.89
N ILE A 409 7.05 -5.90 -5.98
CA ILE A 409 8.40 -6.13 -6.49
C ILE A 409 9.14 -7.14 -5.61
N LEU A 410 9.10 -6.95 -4.29
CA LEU A 410 9.70 -7.88 -3.33
C LEU A 410 9.06 -9.27 -3.41
N SER A 411 7.75 -9.35 -3.52
CA SER A 411 7.04 -10.62 -3.67
C SER A 411 7.42 -11.33 -4.97
N ALA A 412 7.55 -10.58 -6.07
CA ALA A 412 7.98 -11.11 -7.36
C ALA A 412 9.41 -11.66 -7.30
N SER A 413 10.33 -10.97 -6.61
CA SER A 413 11.72 -11.40 -6.47
C SER A 413 11.86 -12.72 -5.70
N LYS A 414 10.97 -12.96 -4.72
CA LYS A 414 10.96 -14.17 -3.88
C LYS A 414 10.17 -15.34 -4.49
N ALA A 415 9.40 -15.11 -5.55
CA ALA A 415 8.49 -16.13 -6.08
C ALA A 415 9.24 -17.39 -6.54
N ALA A 416 8.78 -18.55 -6.08
CA ALA A 416 9.43 -19.83 -6.37
C ALA A 416 9.31 -20.25 -7.86
N ASP A 417 8.28 -19.77 -8.55
CA ASP A 417 7.97 -20.06 -9.95
C ASP A 417 8.58 -19.04 -10.94
N ARG A 418 9.33 -18.04 -10.43
CA ARG A 418 10.06 -17.12 -11.32
C ARG A 418 11.19 -17.81 -12.08
N PRO A 419 11.55 -17.32 -13.27
CA PRO A 419 12.71 -17.82 -14.01
C PRO A 419 14.00 -17.67 -13.18
N GLY A 420 14.67 -18.79 -12.90
CA GLY A 420 15.91 -18.80 -12.11
C GLY A 420 15.72 -19.00 -10.60
N GLY A 421 14.48 -19.16 -10.13
CA GLY A 421 14.17 -19.30 -8.70
C GLY A 421 14.18 -17.98 -7.93
N PRO A 422 13.92 -17.98 -6.63
CA PRO A 422 13.95 -16.78 -5.80
C PRO A 422 15.29 -16.04 -5.87
N VAL A 423 15.26 -14.71 -5.75
CA VAL A 423 16.47 -13.90 -5.57
C VAL A 423 17.01 -14.16 -4.16
N ASP A 424 18.29 -14.54 -4.07
CA ASP A 424 18.97 -14.82 -2.81
C ASP A 424 20.39 -14.20 -2.84
N PRO A 425 20.74 -13.30 -1.93
CA PRO A 425 19.88 -12.76 -0.86
C PRO A 425 18.68 -11.99 -1.40
N ARG A 426 17.69 -11.70 -0.52
CA ARG A 426 16.55 -10.83 -0.91
C ARG A 426 17.07 -9.46 -1.37
N LEU A 427 16.27 -8.77 -2.17
CA LEU A 427 16.60 -7.41 -2.61
C LEU A 427 16.85 -6.50 -1.41
N SER A 428 17.92 -5.72 -1.48
CA SER A 428 18.18 -4.65 -0.53
C SER A 428 17.19 -3.50 -0.68
N ALA A 429 17.13 -2.63 0.33
CA ALA A 429 16.31 -1.41 0.25
C ALA A 429 16.76 -0.52 -0.92
N GLU A 430 18.08 -0.44 -1.20
CA GLU A 430 18.61 0.36 -2.31
C GLU A 430 18.33 -0.27 -3.67
N GLU A 431 18.47 -1.59 -3.83
CA GLU A 431 18.09 -2.27 -5.07
C GLU A 431 16.62 -2.09 -5.40
N LEU A 432 15.74 -2.19 -4.38
CA LEU A 432 14.31 -1.93 -4.54
C LEU A 432 14.05 -0.48 -4.97
N ARG A 433 14.68 0.50 -4.32
CA ARG A 433 14.57 1.92 -4.64
C ARG A 433 15.05 2.20 -6.06
N GLN A 434 16.18 1.61 -6.46
CA GLN A 434 16.72 1.74 -7.83
C GLN A 434 15.84 1.07 -8.88
N LEU A 435 15.30 -0.12 -8.61
CA LEU A 435 14.33 -0.76 -9.50
C LEU A 435 13.14 0.15 -9.77
N ILE A 436 12.57 0.76 -8.73
CA ILE A 436 11.43 1.67 -8.85
C ILE A 436 11.79 2.88 -9.71
N THR A 437 12.92 3.54 -9.42
CA THR A 437 13.30 4.79 -10.09
C THR A 437 13.77 4.59 -11.53
N MET A 438 14.48 3.49 -11.81
CA MET A 438 15.02 3.20 -13.17
C MET A 438 13.98 2.68 -14.15
N THR A 439 12.82 2.26 -13.68
CA THR A 439 11.73 1.73 -14.53
C THR A 439 10.52 2.66 -14.59
N ALA A 440 10.66 3.87 -14.10
CA ALA A 440 9.60 4.88 -14.12
C ALA A 440 9.20 5.27 -15.55
N ASP A 441 7.94 5.64 -15.72
CA ASP A 441 7.46 6.34 -16.89
C ASP A 441 7.87 7.82 -16.78
N ASP A 442 8.85 8.24 -17.57
CA ASP A 442 9.31 9.63 -17.57
C ASP A 442 8.17 10.60 -17.93
N ILE A 443 8.09 11.71 -17.21
CA ILE A 443 7.10 12.76 -17.48
C ILE A 443 7.82 13.93 -18.13
N ASP A 444 7.94 13.88 -19.46
CA ASP A 444 8.50 14.96 -20.28
C ASP A 444 7.37 15.64 -21.08
N ILE A 445 7.08 16.89 -20.73
CA ILE A 445 6.06 17.72 -21.38
C ILE A 445 6.75 18.96 -21.96
N PRO A 446 7.26 18.90 -23.21
CA PRO A 446 8.02 20.01 -23.81
C PRO A 446 7.25 21.33 -23.86
N GLU A 447 5.92 21.28 -24.03
CA GLU A 447 5.02 22.44 -24.05
C GLU A 447 4.97 23.16 -22.69
N SER A 448 5.39 22.51 -21.60
CA SER A 448 5.50 23.11 -20.28
C SER A 448 6.66 24.10 -20.14
N ILE A 449 7.62 24.07 -21.09
CA ILE A 449 8.86 24.85 -20.98
C ILE A 449 8.70 26.23 -21.68
N PRO A 450 8.89 27.35 -20.97
CA PRO A 450 8.83 28.68 -21.56
C PRO A 450 9.77 28.86 -22.75
N GLY A 451 9.20 29.22 -23.91
CA GLY A 451 9.92 29.40 -25.18
C GLY A 451 9.72 28.27 -26.19
N HIS A 452 9.02 27.21 -25.80
CA HIS A 452 8.52 26.22 -26.75
C HIS A 452 7.52 26.90 -27.73
N PRO A 453 7.48 26.55 -29.02
CA PRO A 453 6.52 27.13 -29.97
C PRO A 453 5.06 26.99 -29.57
N ASP A 454 4.72 25.87 -28.94
CA ASP A 454 3.40 25.51 -28.49
C ASP A 454 3.31 25.58 -26.93
N TYR A 455 4.00 26.57 -26.34
CA TYR A 455 4.05 26.72 -24.88
C TYR A 455 2.68 26.88 -24.23
N GLU A 456 2.40 26.00 -23.28
CA GLU A 456 1.19 25.99 -22.46
C GLU A 456 1.50 26.34 -21.01
N PRO A 457 1.13 27.54 -20.55
CA PRO A 457 1.50 28.04 -19.22
C PRO A 457 0.80 27.33 -18.05
N ASP A 458 -0.21 26.53 -18.35
CA ASP A 458 -0.98 25.78 -17.35
C ASP A 458 -0.30 24.46 -16.92
N TRP A 459 0.72 24.02 -17.69
CA TRP A 459 1.52 22.86 -17.32
C TRP A 459 2.75 23.23 -16.50
N TYR A 460 3.04 22.42 -15.50
CA TYR A 460 4.27 22.56 -14.72
C TYR A 460 5.48 22.10 -15.51
N PRO A 461 6.60 22.85 -15.48
CA PRO A 461 7.82 22.52 -16.21
C PRO A 461 8.33 21.12 -15.87
N SER A 462 8.47 20.27 -16.87
CA SER A 462 9.11 18.97 -16.83
C SER A 462 10.12 18.81 -17.96
N VAL A 463 11.10 17.96 -17.78
CA VAL A 463 12.16 17.69 -18.75
C VAL A 463 12.51 16.21 -18.75
N GLU A 464 13.08 15.72 -19.85
CA GLU A 464 13.57 14.35 -19.96
C GLU A 464 14.50 14.00 -18.76
N GLY A 465 14.23 12.86 -18.14
CA GLY A 465 14.89 12.39 -16.93
C GLY A 465 14.38 13.05 -15.66
N TRP A 466 15.26 13.16 -14.68
CA TRP A 466 14.84 13.70 -13.38
C TRP A 466 14.56 15.20 -13.41
N ASP A 467 13.43 15.60 -12.87
CA ASP A 467 13.11 16.99 -12.57
C ASP A 467 12.49 17.16 -11.17
N GLN A 468 12.46 18.42 -10.70
CA GLN A 468 12.00 18.72 -9.34
C GLN A 468 10.48 18.72 -9.17
N ARG A 469 9.71 18.56 -10.25
CA ARG A 469 8.24 18.52 -10.24
C ARG A 469 7.70 17.10 -10.23
N PHE A 470 8.36 16.19 -10.93
CA PHE A 470 7.87 14.83 -11.13
C PHE A 470 8.88 13.74 -10.69
N GLY A 471 10.07 14.15 -10.18
CA GLY A 471 11.13 13.20 -9.84
C GLY A 471 11.65 12.49 -11.09
N TRP A 472 11.83 11.17 -11.02
CA TRP A 472 12.18 10.33 -12.17
C TRP A 472 10.98 9.99 -13.07
N GLY A 473 9.79 10.50 -12.75
CA GLY A 473 8.56 10.23 -13.47
C GLY A 473 7.55 9.43 -12.65
N ARG A 474 6.53 8.89 -13.31
CA ARG A 474 5.48 8.11 -12.68
C ARG A 474 5.93 6.65 -12.47
N ILE A 475 5.71 6.14 -11.28
CA ILE A 475 5.98 4.74 -10.94
C ILE A 475 5.26 3.79 -11.89
N ASN A 476 5.97 2.76 -12.40
CA ASN A 476 5.43 1.73 -13.27
C ASN A 476 5.57 0.35 -12.60
N ALA A 477 4.47 -0.13 -12.03
CA ALA A 477 4.43 -1.38 -11.29
C ALA A 477 4.83 -2.60 -12.14
N TYR A 478 4.39 -2.63 -13.41
CA TYR A 478 4.70 -3.76 -14.27
C TYR A 478 6.17 -3.83 -14.64
N GLN A 479 6.78 -2.71 -15.04
CA GLN A 479 8.17 -2.70 -15.46
C GLN A 479 9.12 -3.03 -14.32
N SER A 480 8.87 -2.49 -13.11
CA SER A 480 9.69 -2.79 -11.93
C SER A 480 9.49 -4.23 -11.44
N THR A 481 8.24 -4.71 -11.38
CA THR A 481 7.94 -6.10 -11.00
C THR A 481 8.50 -7.09 -12.02
N LEU A 482 8.41 -6.79 -13.33
CA LEU A 482 8.99 -7.62 -14.39
C LEU A 482 10.52 -7.67 -14.31
N ALA A 483 11.16 -6.55 -14.00
CA ALA A 483 12.62 -6.51 -13.83
C ALA A 483 13.06 -7.43 -12.67
N ALA A 484 12.38 -7.37 -11.53
CA ALA A 484 12.62 -8.27 -10.40
C ALA A 484 12.31 -9.74 -10.78
N TRP A 485 11.20 -9.99 -11.47
CA TRP A 485 10.80 -11.32 -11.94
C TRP A 485 11.83 -11.95 -12.87
N GLU A 486 12.41 -11.18 -13.77
CA GLU A 486 13.44 -11.63 -14.71
C GLU A 486 14.86 -11.65 -14.10
N GLY A 487 15.05 -11.17 -12.87
CA GLY A 487 16.36 -11.07 -12.22
C GLY A 487 17.25 -9.97 -12.80
N ARG A 488 16.65 -8.94 -13.39
CA ARG A 488 17.36 -7.74 -13.86
C ARG A 488 17.51 -6.75 -12.72
N ILE A 489 18.34 -7.12 -11.73
CA ILE A 489 18.60 -6.31 -10.55
C ILE A 489 19.78 -5.38 -10.85
N PRO A 490 19.65 -4.06 -10.64
CA PRO A 490 20.79 -3.14 -10.80
C PRO A 490 21.82 -3.39 -9.69
N PRO A 491 23.10 -3.06 -9.93
CA PRO A 491 24.06 -3.02 -8.85
C PRO A 491 23.65 -1.96 -7.83
N GLU A 492 23.83 -2.25 -6.56
CA GLU A 492 23.57 -1.29 -5.49
C GLU A 492 24.57 -0.13 -5.57
N VAL A 493 24.07 1.10 -5.66
CA VAL A 493 24.88 2.31 -5.71
C VAL A 493 24.43 3.22 -4.58
N ASP A 494 25.20 3.25 -3.52
CA ASP A 494 24.96 4.09 -2.35
C ASP A 494 25.93 5.28 -2.32
N LEU A 495 25.37 6.50 -2.20
CA LEU A 495 26.12 7.77 -2.14
C LEU A 495 26.00 8.35 -0.74
N TYR A 496 27.11 8.39 0.00
CA TYR A 496 27.17 8.93 1.37
C TYR A 496 27.94 10.25 1.49
N GLY A 497 28.36 10.85 0.43
CA GLY A 497 29.05 12.13 0.43
C GLY A 497 28.91 12.94 -0.85
N PRO A 498 28.74 14.25 -0.78
CA PRO A 498 28.65 15.09 0.43
C PRO A 498 27.31 14.95 1.15
N ASP A 499 27.31 15.23 2.47
CA ASP A 499 26.09 15.23 3.28
C ASP A 499 24.99 16.05 2.63
N TRP A 500 23.75 15.61 2.73
CA TRP A 500 22.56 16.36 2.35
C TRP A 500 22.55 17.75 3.00
N PHE A 501 22.05 18.75 2.27
CA PHE A 501 22.02 20.16 2.70
C PHE A 501 23.40 20.79 2.97
N LYS A 502 24.48 20.17 2.54
CA LYS A 502 25.80 20.79 2.62
C LYS A 502 25.84 22.08 1.79
N VAL A 503 26.03 23.20 2.47
CA VAL A 503 26.13 24.49 1.78
C VAL A 503 27.47 24.59 1.06
N LEU A 504 27.43 24.72 -0.25
CA LEU A 504 28.60 24.89 -1.10
C LEU A 504 28.69 26.34 -1.58
N TYR A 505 29.89 26.92 -1.44
CA TYR A 505 30.17 28.25 -1.95
C TYR A 505 31.08 28.12 -3.17
N PRO A 506 30.56 28.26 -4.43
CA PRO A 506 31.38 28.06 -5.64
C PRO A 506 32.63 28.91 -5.68
N SER A 507 32.60 30.12 -5.08
CA SER A 507 33.76 31.02 -4.97
C SER A 507 34.85 30.53 -3.99
N ARG A 508 34.55 29.55 -3.13
CA ARG A 508 35.47 28.99 -2.11
C ARG A 508 35.74 27.52 -2.28
N THR A 509 34.86 26.80 -3.00
CA THR A 509 34.91 25.37 -3.19
C THR A 509 35.03 25.09 -4.68
N ALA A 510 36.27 24.82 -5.14
CA ALA A 510 36.55 24.64 -6.56
C ALA A 510 36.05 23.30 -7.12
N SER A 511 35.87 22.31 -6.25
CA SER A 511 35.36 20.98 -6.61
C SER A 511 34.64 20.36 -5.40
N VAL A 512 33.71 19.46 -5.67
CA VAL A 512 33.02 18.63 -4.67
C VAL A 512 33.43 17.18 -4.93
N THR A 513 33.83 16.51 -3.88
CA THR A 513 34.04 15.06 -3.95
C THR A 513 32.70 14.36 -3.70
N ILE A 514 32.32 13.47 -4.59
CA ILE A 514 31.20 12.55 -4.40
C ILE A 514 31.82 11.23 -3.93
N GLU A 515 31.32 10.73 -2.82
CA GLU A 515 31.77 9.48 -2.19
C GLU A 515 30.60 8.50 -2.12
N GLY A 516 30.86 7.23 -2.43
CA GLY A 516 29.85 6.19 -2.42
C GLY A 516 30.46 4.80 -2.50
N THR A 517 29.63 3.79 -2.38
CA THR A 517 29.95 2.38 -2.61
C THR A 517 29.15 1.83 -3.78
N ILE A 518 29.67 0.78 -4.41
CA ILE A 518 28.98 0.01 -5.42
C ILE A 518 29.18 -1.46 -5.06
N ASP A 519 28.07 -2.16 -4.84
CA ASP A 519 27.99 -3.59 -4.65
C ASP A 519 27.19 -4.22 -5.81
N ALA A 520 27.64 -5.43 -6.32
CA ALA A 520 27.09 -6.05 -7.52
C ALA A 520 26.83 -7.55 -7.30
#